data_47a06c6907f9af477306c71cbb0c8193
#
_entry.id   47a06c6907f9af477306c71cbb0c8193
#
_cell.length_a   1.000
_cell.length_b   1.000
_cell.length_c   1.000
_cell.angle_alpha   90.00
_cell.angle_beta   90.00
_cell.angle_gamma   90.00
#
_symmetry.space_group_name_H-M   'P 1'
#
loop_
_entity.id
_entity.type
_entity.pdbx_description
1 polymer ?
#
loop_
_entity_poly.entity_id
_entity_poly.type
_entity_poly.pdbx_seq_one_letter_code
_entity_poly.pdbx_strand_id
1 'polypeptide(L)'
;MYRHFFKRVLDILFGLIGLVVLIPVFIVVAPIIFFTDRGPVLYKSKRIGRNGKLYTMYKFRSMYVDSPDIRLEDGSTYNGEDDPRVTPIGRFLRKTSIDEFPQFINVLIGNMSLIGPRPDPPDWLDRYPDDIKVFLTAKPGITGYSQAYYRNSVDSTEKMKNDAYYATHISFPLDVKIFFKTIACVLSHENVYRDTSGDEKAREEADKLRAKENAKTIMILGASILQLPAIKKALEDGLNVVAVDMNPDAIGFKEDGVIKEVVSTIDIPKVIEVAKKHKIDGVMTLASDMPMRTVAAVSKELGLVGIDEDTAVKATDKACMRDALKAAGVPIPLYYRVKNKDEFTDAVDKIKSAGCKVIVKPADNSGSRGVNLLSDDSDPSVAYDYAAEYSRDGEILVEEFMDGAEVSVETIAVNGEVNVLQITDKITTGAPYFVETGHTQPSRLDAATKEEIKRVAIAANKAIGIKSGPSHTEIKVTKGGPKIVELGARLGGDCITTHLVPLSTGIDMVECCIKIALGESPDITVKCDRGSAIRYFEQEAGVIEKIDGLDDAEESDGVKQVSVVHGVGEEVTEIVNSASRVGFVIADGATADEAATNAENAAKKVKVVIWKDKNA
;
A
#
# COMPACT_ATOMS: atom_id res chain seq x y z
N MET A 1 54.53 -29.71 -22.02
CA MET A 1 55.02 -29.56 -20.64
C MET A 1 54.37 -28.36 -19.96
N TYR A 2 54.36 -27.14 -20.57
CA TYR A 2 53.80 -25.95 -19.95
C TYR A 2 52.31 -26.13 -19.52
N ARG A 3 51.41 -26.54 -20.41
CA ARG A 3 49.94 -26.69 -20.21
C ARG A 3 49.60 -27.63 -19.02
N HIS A 4 50.39 -28.66 -18.76
CA HIS A 4 50.05 -29.73 -17.82
C HIS A 4 50.80 -29.62 -16.46
N PHE A 5 51.96 -28.96 -16.41
CA PHE A 5 52.75 -28.86 -15.21
C PHE A 5 53.09 -27.42 -14.82
N PHE A 6 53.84 -26.70 -15.61
CA PHE A 6 54.31 -25.36 -15.20
C PHE A 6 53.17 -24.36 -15.01
N LYS A 7 52.10 -24.41 -15.81
CA LYS A 7 50.93 -23.57 -15.62
C LYS A 7 50.30 -23.80 -14.25
N ARG A 8 50.20 -25.03 -13.78
CA ARG A 8 49.63 -25.31 -12.45
C ARG A 8 50.55 -24.82 -11.31
N VAL A 9 51.86 -24.91 -11.46
CA VAL A 9 52.82 -24.35 -10.48
C VAL A 9 52.66 -22.84 -10.38
N LEU A 10 52.54 -22.16 -11.53
CA LEU A 10 52.27 -20.71 -11.59
C LEU A 10 50.90 -20.36 -10.97
N ASP A 11 49.85 -21.12 -11.28
CA ASP A 11 48.52 -20.95 -10.68
C ASP A 11 48.58 -21.01 -9.14
N ILE A 12 49.32 -21.97 -8.57
CA ILE A 12 49.47 -22.09 -7.11
C ILE A 12 50.28 -20.91 -6.56
N LEU A 13 51.38 -20.54 -7.18
CA LEU A 13 52.24 -19.45 -6.72
C LEU A 13 51.44 -18.12 -6.71
N PHE A 14 50.82 -17.76 -7.83
CA PHE A 14 50.02 -16.53 -7.92
C PHE A 14 48.76 -16.61 -7.11
N GLY A 15 48.15 -17.80 -6.95
CA GLY A 15 47.01 -18.03 -6.07
C GLY A 15 47.33 -17.75 -4.62
N LEU A 16 48.52 -18.16 -4.13
CA LEU A 16 48.99 -17.85 -2.79
C LEU A 16 49.25 -16.35 -2.58
N ILE A 17 49.89 -15.68 -3.55
CA ILE A 17 50.08 -14.24 -3.55
C ILE A 17 48.71 -13.54 -3.50
N GLY A 18 47.77 -13.95 -4.35
CA GLY A 18 46.40 -13.42 -4.40
C GLY A 18 45.66 -13.62 -3.09
N LEU A 19 45.86 -14.76 -2.41
CA LEU A 19 45.24 -15.00 -1.09
C LEU A 19 45.80 -14.06 -0.02
N VAL A 20 47.11 -13.78 -0.02
CA VAL A 20 47.74 -12.82 0.89
C VAL A 20 47.16 -11.41 0.68
N VAL A 21 46.92 -11.03 -0.56
CA VAL A 21 46.28 -9.74 -0.90
C VAL A 21 44.78 -9.74 -0.54
N LEU A 22 44.09 -10.88 -0.71
CA LEU A 22 42.66 -11.01 -0.39
C LEU A 22 42.37 -10.76 1.09
N ILE A 23 43.26 -11.17 2.02
CA ILE A 23 43.01 -11.05 3.47
C ILE A 23 42.76 -9.60 3.90
N PRO A 24 43.64 -8.61 3.65
CA PRO A 24 43.39 -7.23 4.04
C PRO A 24 42.20 -6.63 3.28
N VAL A 25 42.01 -6.97 2.01
CA VAL A 25 40.82 -6.55 1.22
C VAL A 25 39.56 -7.10 1.86
N PHE A 26 39.55 -8.36 2.27
CA PHE A 26 38.38 -8.96 2.91
C PHE A 26 38.04 -8.27 4.25
N ILE A 27 39.04 -7.94 5.06
CA ILE A 27 38.84 -7.25 6.36
C ILE A 27 38.15 -5.87 6.14
N VAL A 28 38.46 -5.16 5.06
CA VAL A 28 37.88 -3.84 4.76
C VAL A 28 36.53 -3.97 4.07
N VAL A 29 36.43 -4.81 3.06
CA VAL A 29 35.27 -4.90 2.18
C VAL A 29 34.10 -5.66 2.81
N ALA A 30 34.40 -6.71 3.59
CA ALA A 30 33.36 -7.56 4.16
C ALA A 30 32.39 -6.81 5.11
N PRO A 31 32.86 -5.97 6.06
CA PRO A 31 31.96 -5.17 6.87
C PRO A 31 31.09 -4.23 6.05
N ILE A 32 31.66 -3.57 5.03
CA ILE A 32 30.92 -2.61 4.20
C ILE A 32 29.78 -3.33 3.46
N ILE A 33 30.05 -4.48 2.83
CA ILE A 33 29.04 -5.29 2.16
C ILE A 33 27.95 -5.74 3.16
N PHE A 34 28.37 -6.22 4.34
CA PHE A 34 27.44 -6.71 5.35
C PHE A 34 26.50 -5.60 5.85
N PHE A 35 27.03 -4.40 6.13
CA PHE A 35 26.23 -3.30 6.65
C PHE A 35 25.38 -2.59 5.58
N THR A 36 25.60 -2.85 4.30
CA THR A 36 24.77 -2.28 3.22
C THR A 36 23.33 -2.83 3.27
N ASP A 37 23.17 -4.16 3.42
CA ASP A 37 21.84 -4.81 3.42
C ASP A 37 21.76 -6.07 4.32
N ARG A 38 22.74 -6.23 5.23
CA ARG A 38 22.86 -7.35 6.20
C ARG A 38 22.86 -8.74 5.57
N GLY A 39 23.22 -8.84 4.28
CA GLY A 39 23.30 -10.11 3.57
C GLY A 39 24.70 -10.74 3.56
N PRO A 40 24.87 -11.90 2.90
CA PRO A 40 26.14 -12.61 2.83
C PRO A 40 27.21 -11.81 2.09
N VAL A 41 28.43 -11.81 2.63
CA VAL A 41 29.57 -11.08 2.04
C VAL A 41 30.01 -11.67 0.71
N LEU A 42 30.01 -13.01 0.61
CA LEU A 42 30.42 -13.73 -0.59
C LEU A 42 29.20 -14.19 -1.41
N TYR A 43 29.21 -13.84 -2.67
CA TYR A 43 28.34 -14.41 -3.68
C TYR A 43 28.91 -15.75 -4.16
N LYS A 44 28.08 -16.78 -4.16
CA LYS A 44 28.41 -18.15 -4.58
C LYS A 44 27.56 -18.52 -5.78
N SER A 45 28.18 -18.79 -6.93
CA SER A 45 27.44 -19.20 -8.14
C SER A 45 28.00 -20.49 -8.72
N LYS A 46 27.12 -21.34 -9.24
CA LYS A 46 27.53 -22.51 -10.04
C LYS A 46 28.00 -22.05 -11.41
N ARG A 47 29.14 -22.58 -11.84
CA ARG A 47 29.74 -22.26 -13.14
C ARG A 47 30.23 -23.52 -13.84
N ILE A 48 30.32 -23.43 -15.17
CA ILE A 48 30.87 -24.50 -16.01
C ILE A 48 32.39 -24.47 -15.88
N GLY A 49 32.98 -25.59 -15.48
CA GLY A 49 34.40 -25.78 -15.39
C GLY A 49 34.96 -26.66 -16.50
N ARG A 50 36.23 -27.14 -16.31
CA ARG A 50 36.88 -28.00 -17.27
C ARG A 50 36.10 -29.29 -17.53
N ASN A 51 35.97 -29.65 -18.83
CA ASN A 51 35.22 -30.80 -19.31
C ASN A 51 33.73 -30.77 -18.93
N GLY A 52 33.13 -29.56 -18.80
CA GLY A 52 31.71 -29.39 -18.45
C GLY A 52 31.36 -29.64 -16.97
N LYS A 53 32.33 -29.95 -16.10
CA LYS A 53 32.08 -30.19 -14.67
C LYS A 53 31.73 -28.90 -13.94
N LEU A 54 30.58 -28.88 -13.27
CA LEU A 54 30.14 -27.71 -12.49
C LEU A 54 30.98 -27.54 -11.24
N TYR A 55 31.30 -26.29 -10.89
CA TYR A 55 31.97 -25.92 -9.65
C TYR A 55 31.33 -24.67 -9.03
N THR A 56 31.61 -24.36 -7.77
CA THR A 56 31.16 -23.15 -7.10
C THR A 56 32.23 -22.07 -7.23
N MET A 57 31.90 -20.97 -7.90
CA MET A 57 32.73 -19.78 -8.01
C MET A 57 32.43 -18.81 -6.88
N TYR A 58 33.48 -18.20 -6.31
CA TYR A 58 33.37 -17.21 -5.23
C TYR A 58 33.66 -15.80 -5.76
N LYS A 59 32.82 -14.84 -5.38
CA LYS A 59 33.02 -13.41 -5.61
C LYS A 59 32.60 -12.62 -4.37
N PHE A 60 33.05 -11.38 -4.22
CA PHE A 60 32.38 -10.47 -3.32
C PHE A 60 30.98 -10.15 -3.90
N ARG A 61 29.98 -10.06 -3.01
CA ARG A 61 28.65 -9.67 -3.42
C ARG A 61 28.63 -8.19 -3.80
N SER A 62 28.22 -7.90 -5.01
CA SER A 62 28.13 -6.55 -5.58
C SER A 62 26.71 -6.09 -5.85
N MET A 63 25.72 -6.97 -5.66
CA MET A 63 24.28 -6.69 -5.83
C MET A 63 23.55 -6.82 -4.50
N TYR A 64 22.40 -6.19 -4.38
CA TYR A 64 21.49 -6.38 -3.25
C TYR A 64 21.06 -7.84 -3.11
N VAL A 65 20.67 -8.26 -1.90
CA VAL A 65 20.12 -9.61 -1.66
C VAL A 65 18.81 -9.75 -2.46
N ASP A 66 18.58 -10.97 -2.98
CA ASP A 66 17.38 -11.33 -3.72
C ASP A 66 17.08 -10.47 -4.97
N SER A 67 18.11 -9.84 -5.54
CA SER A 67 17.98 -9.11 -6.80
C SER A 67 17.50 -10.02 -7.93
N PRO A 68 16.51 -9.60 -8.75
CA PRO A 68 15.99 -10.39 -9.86
C PRO A 68 17.05 -10.66 -10.93
N ASP A 69 16.91 -11.80 -11.63
CA ASP A 69 17.83 -12.19 -12.70
C ASP A 69 17.38 -11.59 -14.04
N ILE A 70 17.86 -10.37 -14.35
CA ILE A 70 17.60 -9.71 -15.63
C ILE A 70 18.56 -10.24 -16.69
N ARG A 71 18.02 -10.72 -17.81
CA ARG A 71 18.76 -11.29 -18.92
C ARG A 71 18.61 -10.46 -20.19
N LEU A 72 19.71 -10.35 -20.96
CA LEU A 72 19.70 -9.80 -22.30
C LEU A 72 19.13 -10.82 -23.32
N GLU A 73 18.81 -10.39 -24.53
CA GLU A 73 18.25 -11.26 -25.57
C GLU A 73 19.18 -12.44 -25.91
N ASP A 74 20.49 -12.26 -25.84
CA ASP A 74 21.47 -13.34 -26.05
C ASP A 74 21.57 -14.32 -24.86
N GLY A 75 20.77 -14.12 -23.79
CA GLY A 75 20.75 -14.93 -22.58
C GLY A 75 21.86 -14.60 -21.58
N SER A 76 22.71 -13.63 -21.85
CA SER A 76 23.72 -13.16 -20.88
C SER A 76 23.06 -12.29 -19.80
N THR A 77 23.72 -12.16 -18.63
CA THR A 77 23.21 -11.32 -17.54
C THR A 77 23.32 -9.84 -17.88
N TYR A 78 22.26 -9.06 -17.64
CA TYR A 78 22.28 -7.61 -17.75
C TYR A 78 23.41 -7.02 -16.90
N ASN A 79 24.21 -6.14 -17.48
CA ASN A 79 25.35 -5.48 -16.84
C ASN A 79 25.52 -4.06 -17.41
N GLY A 80 24.47 -3.25 -17.31
CA GLY A 80 24.51 -1.82 -17.65
C GLY A 80 25.23 -0.99 -16.57
N GLU A 81 25.67 0.22 -16.93
CA GLU A 81 26.35 1.13 -16.00
C GLU A 81 25.43 1.52 -14.83
N ASP A 82 24.14 1.69 -15.14
CA ASP A 82 23.09 2.09 -14.22
C ASP A 82 22.27 0.93 -13.65
N ASP A 83 22.82 -0.29 -13.62
CA ASP A 83 22.10 -1.45 -13.10
C ASP A 83 21.63 -1.20 -11.64
N PRO A 84 20.30 -1.10 -11.39
CA PRO A 84 19.76 -0.77 -10.06
C PRO A 84 20.04 -1.87 -9.03
N ARG A 85 20.28 -3.10 -9.45
CA ARG A 85 20.62 -4.22 -8.55
C ARG A 85 21.98 -4.08 -7.89
N VAL A 86 22.84 -3.20 -8.43
CA VAL A 86 24.23 -3.05 -7.96
C VAL A 86 24.30 -2.05 -6.82
N THR A 87 24.80 -2.51 -5.66
CA THR A 87 24.99 -1.65 -4.49
C THR A 87 26.04 -0.55 -4.73
N PRO A 88 26.03 0.58 -3.99
CA PRO A 88 27.05 1.62 -4.13
C PRO A 88 28.48 1.10 -3.99
N ILE A 89 28.72 0.22 -3.00
CA ILE A 89 30.03 -0.45 -2.85
C ILE A 89 30.27 -1.43 -3.99
N GLY A 90 29.23 -2.11 -4.47
CA GLY A 90 29.30 -3.04 -5.60
C GLY A 90 29.76 -2.37 -6.90
N ARG A 91 29.35 -1.13 -7.17
CA ARG A 91 29.83 -0.34 -8.32
C ARG A 91 31.35 -0.10 -8.25
N PHE A 92 31.85 0.27 -7.07
CA PHE A 92 33.29 0.41 -6.84
C PHE A 92 34.02 -0.92 -7.03
N LEU A 93 33.53 -2.01 -6.44
CA LEU A 93 34.14 -3.33 -6.55
C LEU A 93 34.22 -3.83 -8.00
N ARG A 94 33.15 -3.66 -8.80
CA ARG A 94 33.10 -4.02 -10.22
C ARG A 94 34.05 -3.16 -11.04
N LYS A 95 34.05 -1.83 -10.83
CA LYS A 95 34.93 -0.90 -11.54
C LYS A 95 36.41 -1.24 -11.33
N THR A 96 36.77 -1.67 -10.14
CA THR A 96 38.14 -2.05 -9.77
C THR A 96 38.45 -3.53 -9.96
N SER A 97 37.44 -4.35 -10.34
CA SER A 97 37.52 -5.82 -10.41
C SER A 97 37.92 -6.51 -9.10
N ILE A 98 37.79 -5.81 -7.96
CA ILE A 98 38.05 -6.36 -6.62
C ILE A 98 37.03 -7.43 -6.25
N ASP A 99 35.78 -7.33 -6.79
CA ASP A 99 34.74 -8.34 -6.60
C ASP A 99 35.19 -9.76 -7.02
N GLU A 100 36.18 -9.89 -7.91
CA GLU A 100 36.68 -11.16 -8.41
C GLU A 100 37.82 -11.77 -7.57
N PHE A 101 38.39 -11.04 -6.60
CA PHE A 101 39.53 -11.53 -5.76
C PHE A 101 39.23 -12.83 -5.02
N PRO A 102 38.02 -13.13 -4.51
CA PRO A 102 37.76 -14.44 -3.89
C PRO A 102 37.94 -15.63 -4.84
N GLN A 103 38.04 -15.44 -6.15
CA GLN A 103 38.32 -16.50 -7.12
C GLN A 103 39.74 -17.06 -6.97
N PHE A 104 40.68 -16.36 -6.32
CA PHE A 104 41.99 -16.93 -5.96
C PHE A 104 41.85 -18.21 -5.10
N ILE A 105 40.78 -18.33 -4.30
CA ILE A 105 40.42 -19.56 -3.59
C ILE A 105 40.14 -20.69 -4.58
N ASN A 106 39.38 -20.39 -5.68
CA ASN A 106 39.07 -21.38 -6.71
C ASN A 106 40.31 -21.82 -7.49
N VAL A 107 41.27 -20.92 -7.70
CA VAL A 107 42.55 -21.25 -8.34
C VAL A 107 43.36 -22.19 -7.45
N LEU A 108 43.47 -21.94 -6.14
CA LEU A 108 44.19 -22.80 -5.20
C LEU A 108 43.54 -24.18 -5.07
N ILE A 109 42.21 -24.25 -4.98
CA ILE A 109 41.48 -25.54 -4.96
C ILE A 109 41.69 -26.30 -6.28
N GLY A 110 41.93 -25.59 -7.40
CA GLY A 110 42.21 -26.18 -8.69
C GLY A 110 41.02 -26.25 -9.65
N ASN A 111 39.90 -25.64 -9.28
CA ASN A 111 38.74 -25.50 -10.15
C ASN A 111 38.97 -24.47 -11.26
N MET A 112 39.81 -23.47 -10.98
CA MET A 112 40.19 -22.40 -11.91
C MET A 112 41.68 -22.33 -12.13
N SER A 113 42.10 -21.57 -13.10
CA SER A 113 43.47 -21.11 -13.38
C SER A 113 43.49 -19.57 -13.27
N LEU A 114 44.67 -18.98 -13.15
CA LEU A 114 44.80 -17.53 -13.24
C LEU A 114 44.32 -17.03 -14.61
N ILE A 115 44.75 -17.70 -15.68
CA ILE A 115 44.42 -17.37 -17.06
C ILE A 115 43.69 -18.55 -17.72
N GLY A 116 42.54 -18.28 -18.31
CA GLY A 116 41.66 -19.26 -18.95
C GLY A 116 40.37 -18.65 -19.52
N PRO A 117 39.55 -19.43 -20.18
CA PRO A 117 38.21 -19.00 -20.61
C PRO A 117 37.36 -18.48 -19.46
N ARG A 118 36.53 -17.47 -19.67
CA ARG A 118 35.60 -16.97 -18.67
C ARG A 118 34.48 -18.00 -18.40
N PRO A 119 34.23 -18.41 -17.15
CA PRO A 119 33.22 -19.42 -16.84
C PRO A 119 31.81 -18.90 -17.00
N ASP A 120 30.99 -19.57 -17.80
CA ASP A 120 29.59 -19.26 -18.00
C ASP A 120 28.67 -20.00 -17.00
N PRO A 121 27.40 -19.55 -16.80
CA PRO A 121 26.40 -20.25 -16.01
C PRO A 121 26.08 -21.65 -16.57
N PRO A 122 25.49 -22.56 -15.74
CA PRO A 122 25.21 -23.95 -16.17
C PRO A 122 24.28 -24.08 -17.38
N ASP A 123 23.33 -23.18 -17.53
CA ASP A 123 22.35 -23.13 -18.62
C ASP A 123 22.97 -22.87 -20.02
N TRP A 124 24.24 -22.48 -20.06
CA TRP A 124 24.99 -22.31 -21.31
C TRP A 124 25.54 -23.60 -21.88
N LEU A 125 25.65 -24.69 -21.10
CA LEU A 125 26.33 -25.92 -21.50
C LEU A 125 25.72 -26.52 -22.80
N ASP A 126 24.40 -26.48 -22.91
CA ASP A 126 23.65 -27.00 -24.05
C ASP A 126 23.59 -26.01 -25.23
N ARG A 127 23.96 -24.75 -25.00
CA ARG A 127 23.96 -23.69 -26.04
C ARG A 127 25.28 -23.59 -26.82
N TYR A 128 26.35 -24.24 -26.34
CA TYR A 128 27.64 -24.18 -27.01
C TYR A 128 27.63 -24.95 -28.32
N PRO A 129 28.00 -24.31 -29.46
CA PRO A 129 28.25 -25.00 -30.72
C PRO A 129 29.35 -26.05 -30.58
N ASP A 130 29.22 -27.19 -31.24
CA ASP A 130 30.16 -28.32 -31.10
C ASP A 130 31.59 -28.00 -31.50
N ASP A 131 31.78 -27.19 -32.51
CA ASP A 131 33.09 -26.71 -32.99
C ASP A 131 33.81 -25.80 -32.01
N ILE A 132 33.08 -25.15 -31.11
CA ILE A 132 33.62 -24.23 -30.09
C ILE A 132 33.85 -24.92 -28.73
N LYS A 133 33.22 -26.06 -28.46
CA LYS A 133 33.36 -26.82 -27.19
C LYS A 133 34.80 -27.15 -26.81
N VAL A 134 35.76 -27.02 -27.70
CA VAL A 134 37.20 -27.23 -27.43
C VAL A 134 37.70 -26.36 -26.26
N PHE A 135 37.10 -25.18 -26.02
CA PHE A 135 37.51 -24.33 -24.89
C PHE A 135 37.24 -24.97 -23.53
N LEU A 136 36.26 -25.87 -23.40
CA LEU A 136 35.99 -26.62 -22.19
C LEU A 136 37.17 -27.54 -21.80
N THR A 137 38.13 -27.83 -22.69
CA THR A 137 39.32 -28.61 -22.35
C THR A 137 40.30 -27.82 -21.44
N ALA A 138 40.19 -26.49 -21.41
CA ALA A 138 40.96 -25.63 -20.55
C ALA A 138 40.25 -25.46 -19.16
N LYS A 139 41.00 -25.10 -18.11
CA LYS A 139 40.37 -24.62 -16.89
C LYS A 139 39.88 -23.20 -17.09
N PRO A 140 38.72 -22.83 -16.54
CA PRO A 140 38.30 -21.43 -16.54
C PRO A 140 39.30 -20.56 -15.79
N GLY A 141 39.44 -19.29 -16.22
CA GLY A 141 40.34 -18.30 -15.66
C GLY A 141 39.67 -17.20 -14.85
N ILE A 142 40.44 -16.57 -13.94
CA ILE A 142 40.09 -15.27 -13.36
C ILE A 142 40.09 -14.22 -14.49
N THR A 143 41.12 -14.30 -15.37
CA THR A 143 41.19 -13.55 -16.62
C THR A 143 41.46 -14.49 -17.80
N GLY A 144 41.25 -13.99 -19.02
CA GLY A 144 41.45 -14.78 -20.22
C GLY A 144 41.69 -13.90 -21.43
N TYR A 145 41.82 -14.53 -22.62
CA TYR A 145 42.10 -13.83 -23.86
C TYR A 145 41.01 -12.81 -24.21
N SER A 146 39.74 -13.23 -24.22
CA SER A 146 38.62 -12.35 -24.49
C SER A 146 38.51 -11.19 -23.47
N GLN A 147 38.67 -11.50 -22.18
CA GLN A 147 38.60 -10.50 -21.11
C GLN A 147 39.73 -9.46 -21.18
N ALA A 148 40.98 -9.89 -21.47
CA ALA A 148 42.13 -9.01 -21.51
C ALA A 148 42.12 -8.05 -22.71
N TYR A 149 41.57 -8.49 -23.83
CA TYR A 149 41.60 -7.72 -25.09
C TYR A 149 40.31 -6.96 -25.39
N TYR A 150 39.15 -7.50 -24.96
CA TYR A 150 37.84 -6.98 -25.36
C TYR A 150 36.92 -6.69 -24.16
N ARG A 151 37.16 -7.32 -23.02
CA ARG A 151 36.32 -7.20 -21.80
C ARG A 151 34.85 -7.50 -22.10
N ASN A 152 33.97 -6.49 -22.06
CA ASN A 152 32.54 -6.60 -22.37
C ASN A 152 32.12 -5.96 -23.70
N SER A 153 33.09 -5.61 -24.58
CA SER A 153 32.82 -4.94 -25.88
C SER A 153 32.49 -5.90 -27.03
N VAL A 154 32.54 -7.22 -26.82
CA VAL A 154 32.19 -8.23 -27.83
C VAL A 154 30.97 -9.03 -27.39
N ASP A 155 30.21 -9.52 -28.36
CA ASP A 155 29.07 -10.39 -28.16
C ASP A 155 29.50 -11.78 -27.66
N SER A 156 28.50 -12.58 -27.25
CA SER A 156 28.73 -13.92 -26.73
C SER A 156 29.36 -14.88 -27.72
N THR A 157 29.09 -14.72 -29.03
CA THR A 157 29.65 -15.57 -30.09
C THR A 157 31.12 -15.29 -30.29
N GLU A 158 31.51 -14.03 -30.39
CA GLU A 158 32.92 -13.62 -30.55
C GLU A 158 33.74 -13.97 -29.30
N LYS A 159 33.15 -13.79 -28.09
CA LYS A 159 33.76 -14.24 -26.82
C LYS A 159 34.09 -15.74 -26.90
N MET A 160 33.14 -16.58 -27.32
CA MET A 160 33.35 -18.03 -27.41
C MET A 160 34.46 -18.41 -28.41
N LYS A 161 34.55 -17.73 -29.57
CA LYS A 161 35.64 -17.93 -30.53
C LYS A 161 36.99 -17.57 -29.91
N ASN A 162 37.09 -16.47 -29.19
CA ASN A 162 38.29 -16.03 -28.49
C ASN A 162 38.74 -17.03 -27.43
N ASP A 163 37.80 -17.60 -26.67
CA ASP A 163 38.05 -18.61 -25.66
C ASP A 163 38.49 -19.95 -26.29
N ALA A 164 37.93 -20.34 -27.45
CA ALA A 164 38.36 -21.50 -28.21
C ALA A 164 39.79 -21.32 -28.80
N TYR A 165 40.09 -20.12 -29.31
CA TYR A 165 41.44 -19.78 -29.75
C TYR A 165 42.45 -19.95 -28.60
N TYR A 166 42.16 -19.38 -27.42
CA TYR A 166 43.04 -19.53 -26.27
C TYR A 166 43.23 -21.00 -25.90
N ALA A 167 42.18 -21.79 -25.81
CA ALA A 167 42.24 -23.19 -25.39
C ALA A 167 43.13 -24.06 -26.31
N THR A 168 43.20 -23.72 -27.60
CA THR A 168 44.03 -24.39 -28.60
C THR A 168 45.49 -23.88 -28.64
N HIS A 169 45.75 -22.64 -28.17
CA HIS A 169 47.07 -21.98 -28.24
C HIS A 169 47.72 -21.73 -26.86
N ILE A 170 47.34 -22.47 -25.81
CA ILE A 170 47.89 -22.30 -24.46
C ILE A 170 49.40 -22.42 -24.48
N SER A 171 50.09 -21.32 -24.17
CA SER A 171 51.56 -21.26 -24.10
C SER A 171 52.01 -20.19 -23.07
N PHE A 172 53.23 -20.34 -22.55
CA PHE A 172 53.77 -19.39 -21.60
C PHE A 172 53.84 -17.95 -22.12
N PRO A 173 54.32 -17.70 -23.36
CA PRO A 173 54.32 -16.34 -23.93
C PRO A 173 52.91 -15.71 -24.04
N LEU A 174 51.92 -16.54 -24.38
CA LEU A 174 50.52 -16.06 -24.50
C LEU A 174 49.95 -15.71 -23.11
N ASP A 175 50.17 -16.55 -22.13
CA ASP A 175 49.74 -16.29 -20.75
C ASP A 175 50.39 -15.01 -20.18
N VAL A 176 51.68 -14.78 -20.42
CA VAL A 176 52.40 -13.55 -20.03
C VAL A 176 51.79 -12.32 -20.71
N LYS A 177 51.50 -12.40 -22.01
CA LYS A 177 50.85 -11.28 -22.73
C LYS A 177 49.46 -10.97 -22.16
N ILE A 178 48.64 -12.00 -21.93
CA ILE A 178 47.29 -11.84 -21.34
C ILE A 178 47.42 -11.24 -19.94
N PHE A 179 48.36 -11.67 -19.10
CA PHE A 179 48.57 -11.14 -17.77
C PHE A 179 48.84 -9.63 -17.77
N PHE A 180 49.82 -9.16 -18.53
CA PHE A 180 50.13 -7.72 -18.62
C PHE A 180 49.02 -6.93 -19.27
N LYS A 181 48.35 -7.49 -20.27
CA LYS A 181 47.18 -6.83 -20.92
C LYS A 181 46.03 -6.70 -19.96
N THR A 182 45.78 -7.71 -19.10
CA THR A 182 44.78 -7.64 -18.04
C THR A 182 45.04 -6.49 -17.07
N ILE A 183 46.29 -6.35 -16.60
CA ILE A 183 46.66 -5.24 -15.72
C ILE A 183 46.39 -3.91 -16.39
N ALA A 184 46.80 -3.72 -17.62
CA ALA A 184 46.52 -2.50 -18.38
C ALA A 184 45.02 -2.23 -18.52
N CYS A 185 44.23 -3.25 -18.86
CA CYS A 185 42.79 -3.16 -19.02
C CYS A 185 42.06 -2.84 -17.70
N VAL A 186 42.49 -3.37 -16.58
CA VAL A 186 41.92 -3.05 -15.25
C VAL A 186 42.26 -1.62 -14.84
N LEU A 187 43.49 -1.15 -15.12
CA LEU A 187 43.91 0.21 -14.79
C LEU A 187 43.26 1.27 -15.68
N SER A 188 42.94 0.97 -16.96
CA SER A 188 42.25 1.92 -17.84
C SER A 188 40.77 2.07 -17.50
N HIS A 189 40.18 1.16 -16.76
CA HIS A 189 38.75 1.13 -16.44
C HIS A 189 37.82 1.13 -17.67
N GLU A 190 38.30 0.76 -18.85
CA GLU A 190 37.50 0.72 -20.09
C GLU A 190 36.62 -0.53 -20.14
N ASN A 191 35.47 -0.43 -20.81
CA ASN A 191 34.54 -1.54 -21.08
C ASN A 191 34.14 -2.37 -19.84
N VAL A 192 34.02 -1.73 -18.67
CA VAL A 192 33.54 -2.42 -17.45
C VAL A 192 32.11 -2.87 -17.60
N TYR A 193 31.30 -2.02 -18.21
CA TYR A 193 29.89 -2.25 -18.47
C TYR A 193 29.68 -2.58 -19.95
N ARG A 194 28.61 -3.31 -20.23
CA ARG A 194 28.19 -3.62 -21.59
C ARG A 194 27.28 -2.52 -22.11
N ASP A 195 27.36 -2.21 -23.39
CA ASP A 195 26.36 -1.40 -24.06
C ASP A 195 25.06 -2.24 -24.18
N THR A 196 24.02 -1.76 -23.52
CA THR A 196 22.69 -2.40 -23.48
C THR A 196 21.66 -1.63 -24.28
N SER A 197 22.09 -0.72 -25.16
CA SER A 197 21.18 0.16 -25.91
C SER A 197 20.22 -0.58 -26.85
N GLY A 198 20.59 -1.80 -27.29
CA GLY A 198 19.75 -2.66 -28.15
C GLY A 198 18.80 -3.60 -27.37
N ASP A 199 18.90 -3.68 -26.04
CA ASP A 199 18.13 -4.64 -25.22
C ASP A 199 16.97 -3.95 -24.49
N GLU A 200 15.94 -3.52 -25.21
CA GLU A 200 14.83 -2.71 -24.67
C GLU A 200 14.12 -3.36 -23.47
N LYS A 201 13.80 -4.66 -23.52
CA LYS A 201 13.13 -5.38 -22.42
C LYS A 201 13.94 -5.38 -21.14
N ALA A 202 15.22 -5.66 -21.23
CA ALA A 202 16.09 -5.70 -20.05
C ALA A 202 16.28 -4.31 -19.44
N ARG A 203 16.29 -3.27 -20.26
CA ARG A 203 16.32 -1.87 -19.81
C ARG A 203 15.02 -1.47 -19.14
N GLU A 204 13.87 -1.78 -19.73
CA GLU A 204 12.56 -1.52 -19.11
C GLU A 204 12.44 -2.18 -17.74
N GLU A 205 12.91 -3.43 -17.59
CA GLU A 205 12.90 -4.14 -16.32
C GLU A 205 13.82 -3.47 -15.29
N ALA A 206 15.01 -3.05 -15.70
CA ALA A 206 15.94 -2.30 -14.86
C ALA A 206 15.39 -0.93 -14.46
N ASP A 207 14.74 -0.21 -15.39
CA ASP A 207 14.12 1.09 -15.14
C ASP A 207 12.91 0.98 -14.21
N LYS A 208 12.09 -0.07 -14.33
CA LYS A 208 11.02 -0.38 -13.38
C LYS A 208 11.54 -0.61 -11.95
N LEU A 209 12.65 -1.35 -11.81
CA LEU A 209 13.30 -1.54 -10.50
C LEU A 209 13.83 -0.23 -9.93
N ARG A 210 14.46 0.60 -10.76
CA ARG A 210 14.98 1.92 -10.34
C ARG A 210 13.85 2.86 -9.93
N ALA A 211 12.74 2.87 -10.66
CA ALA A 211 11.54 3.64 -10.32
C ALA A 211 11.00 3.21 -8.96
N LYS A 212 10.95 1.91 -8.68
CA LYS A 212 10.49 1.36 -7.40
C LYS A 212 11.43 1.71 -6.23
N GLU A 213 12.75 1.72 -6.44
CA GLU A 213 13.71 2.13 -5.40
C GLU A 213 13.61 3.62 -5.03
N ASN A 214 13.26 4.46 -6.00
CA ASN A 214 13.11 5.90 -5.83
C ASN A 214 11.68 6.33 -5.46
N ALA A 215 10.71 5.41 -5.51
CA ALA A 215 9.33 5.70 -5.18
C ALA A 215 9.16 6.02 -3.70
N LYS A 216 8.32 7.02 -3.41
CA LYS A 216 7.91 7.31 -2.03
C LYS A 216 7.21 6.11 -1.42
N THR A 217 7.34 5.97 -0.10
CA THR A 217 6.72 4.89 0.67
C THR A 217 5.56 5.44 1.48
N ILE A 218 4.35 4.92 1.25
CA ILE A 218 3.16 5.25 2.04
C ILE A 218 2.77 4.09 2.95
N MET A 219 2.45 4.40 4.21
CA MET A 219 1.87 3.46 5.16
C MET A 219 0.35 3.63 5.20
N ILE A 220 -0.38 2.52 5.03
CA ILE A 220 -1.83 2.49 5.13
C ILE A 220 -2.21 1.64 6.34
N LEU A 221 -2.89 2.27 7.31
CA LEU A 221 -3.37 1.60 8.52
C LEU A 221 -4.73 0.95 8.26
N GLY A 222 -4.74 -0.36 8.34
CA GLY A 222 -5.80 -1.26 7.90
C GLY A 222 -5.52 -1.86 6.52
N ALA A 223 -5.88 -3.13 6.35
CA ALA A 223 -5.78 -3.86 5.09
C ALA A 223 -7.08 -4.62 4.76
N SER A 224 -8.21 -4.20 5.34
CA SER A 224 -9.52 -4.76 5.06
C SER A 224 -10.07 -4.29 3.71
N ILE A 225 -11.24 -4.75 3.35
CA ILE A 225 -11.96 -4.30 2.14
C ILE A 225 -12.15 -2.77 2.11
N LEU A 226 -12.22 -2.12 3.28
CA LEU A 226 -12.38 -0.67 3.37
C LEU A 226 -11.13 0.10 2.93
N GLN A 227 -9.93 -0.42 3.21
CA GLN A 227 -8.67 0.22 2.84
C GLN A 227 -8.13 -0.25 1.49
N LEU A 228 -8.69 -1.31 0.93
CA LEU A 228 -8.27 -1.87 -0.36
C LEU A 228 -8.22 -0.83 -1.50
N PRO A 229 -9.18 0.12 -1.63
CA PRO A 229 -9.10 1.17 -2.64
C PRO A 229 -7.85 2.04 -2.52
N ALA A 230 -7.45 2.41 -1.29
CA ALA A 230 -6.24 3.20 -1.07
C ALA A 230 -4.96 2.41 -1.36
N ILE A 231 -4.93 1.11 -1.02
CA ILE A 231 -3.81 0.23 -1.32
C ILE A 231 -3.63 0.09 -2.83
N LYS A 232 -4.72 -0.19 -3.57
CA LYS A 232 -4.67 -0.32 -5.03
C LYS A 232 -4.24 0.97 -5.71
N LYS A 233 -4.86 2.10 -5.33
CA LYS A 233 -4.53 3.40 -5.91
C LYS A 233 -3.06 3.77 -5.66
N ALA A 234 -2.54 3.56 -4.46
CA ALA A 234 -1.13 3.82 -4.15
C ALA A 234 -0.17 2.94 -4.98
N LEU A 235 -0.52 1.66 -5.20
CA LEU A 235 0.27 0.77 -6.08
C LEU A 235 0.19 1.21 -7.55
N GLU A 236 -0.98 1.60 -8.04
CA GLU A 236 -1.19 2.14 -9.40
C GLU A 236 -0.38 3.41 -9.64
N ASP A 237 -0.27 4.27 -8.62
CA ASP A 237 0.55 5.49 -8.65
C ASP A 237 2.07 5.20 -8.52
N GLY A 238 2.46 3.93 -8.47
CA GLY A 238 3.86 3.48 -8.43
C GLY A 238 4.54 3.65 -7.06
N LEU A 239 3.79 3.83 -5.98
CA LEU A 239 4.32 3.98 -4.63
C LEU A 239 4.72 2.63 -4.01
N ASN A 240 5.66 2.65 -3.07
CA ASN A 240 5.86 1.55 -2.15
C ASN A 240 4.77 1.58 -1.08
N VAL A 241 4.04 0.50 -0.90
CA VAL A 241 2.90 0.42 0.02
C VAL A 241 3.23 -0.49 1.19
N VAL A 242 3.23 0.07 2.41
CA VAL A 242 3.29 -0.69 3.66
C VAL A 242 1.88 -0.74 4.24
N ALA A 243 1.24 -1.89 4.18
CA ALA A 243 -0.08 -2.10 4.79
C ALA A 243 0.08 -2.72 6.19
N VAL A 244 -0.67 -2.20 7.17
CA VAL A 244 -0.61 -2.62 8.56
C VAL A 244 -1.99 -3.07 9.01
N ASP A 245 -2.14 -4.34 9.42
CA ASP A 245 -3.39 -4.89 9.95
C ASP A 245 -3.09 -6.00 10.96
N MET A 246 -3.95 -6.15 11.96
CA MET A 246 -3.81 -7.25 12.92
C MET A 246 -4.24 -8.61 12.36
N ASN A 247 -5.09 -8.62 11.34
CA ASN A 247 -5.53 -9.84 10.66
C ASN A 247 -4.49 -10.26 9.61
N PRO A 248 -3.78 -11.39 9.80
CA PRO A 248 -2.76 -11.85 8.85
C PRO A 248 -3.32 -12.22 7.48
N ASP A 249 -4.64 -12.43 7.37
CA ASP A 249 -5.32 -12.84 6.14
C ASP A 249 -6.13 -11.71 5.51
N ALA A 250 -5.89 -10.46 5.94
CA ALA A 250 -6.56 -9.28 5.40
C ALA A 250 -6.40 -9.22 3.86
N ILE A 251 -7.49 -8.85 3.17
CA ILE A 251 -7.56 -8.89 1.69
C ILE A 251 -6.51 -7.99 1.03
N GLY A 252 -6.21 -6.84 1.63
CA GLY A 252 -5.21 -5.90 1.13
C GLY A 252 -3.78 -6.46 1.15
N PHE A 253 -3.49 -7.47 1.97
CA PHE A 253 -2.21 -8.15 1.97
C PHE A 253 -2.00 -9.10 0.78
N LYS A 254 -3.07 -9.37 0.02
CA LYS A 254 -3.02 -10.24 -1.17
C LYS A 254 -2.68 -9.48 -2.45
N GLU A 255 -2.66 -8.15 -2.39
CA GLU A 255 -2.27 -7.33 -3.54
C GLU A 255 -0.76 -7.43 -3.80
N ASP A 256 -0.39 -7.65 -5.06
CA ASP A 256 1.00 -7.77 -5.47
C ASP A 256 1.77 -6.46 -5.22
N GLY A 257 2.91 -6.56 -4.57
CA GLY A 257 3.77 -5.40 -4.28
C GLY A 257 3.55 -4.75 -2.91
N VAL A 258 2.56 -5.21 -2.14
CA VAL A 258 2.32 -4.74 -0.76
C VAL A 258 3.35 -5.32 0.20
N ILE A 259 3.92 -4.45 1.02
CA ILE A 259 4.72 -4.84 2.18
C ILE A 259 3.76 -5.08 3.34
N LYS A 260 3.64 -6.33 3.75
CA LYS A 260 2.73 -6.78 4.82
C LYS A 260 3.37 -6.63 6.19
N GLU A 261 2.68 -5.96 7.11
CA GLU A 261 3.06 -5.85 8.53
C GLU A 261 1.87 -6.23 9.43
N VAL A 262 2.01 -7.35 10.16
CA VAL A 262 0.93 -7.88 11.00
C VAL A 262 1.04 -7.25 12.40
N VAL A 263 0.40 -6.08 12.55
CA VAL A 263 0.40 -5.29 13.78
C VAL A 263 -0.98 -4.66 13.96
N SER A 264 -1.44 -4.53 15.20
CA SER A 264 -2.68 -3.78 15.46
C SER A 264 -2.51 -2.31 15.11
N THR A 265 -3.44 -1.76 14.32
CA THR A 265 -3.41 -0.34 13.89
C THR A 265 -3.54 0.66 15.04
N ILE A 266 -3.91 0.21 16.25
CA ILE A 266 -4.00 1.03 17.45
C ILE A 266 -2.83 0.81 18.42
N ASP A 267 -1.87 -0.06 18.10
CA ASP A 267 -0.62 -0.24 18.86
C ASP A 267 0.40 0.80 18.39
N ILE A 268 0.22 2.05 18.86
CA ILE A 268 1.01 3.20 18.42
C ILE A 268 2.52 2.95 18.48
N PRO A 269 3.12 2.41 19.58
CA PRO A 269 4.55 2.17 19.65
C PRO A 269 5.07 1.24 18.53
N LYS A 270 4.36 0.11 18.30
CA LYS A 270 4.78 -0.84 17.26
C LYS A 270 4.60 -0.29 15.85
N VAL A 271 3.53 0.46 15.59
CA VAL A 271 3.32 1.09 14.29
C VAL A 271 4.42 2.12 14.00
N ILE A 272 4.86 2.90 15.01
CA ILE A 272 6.01 3.81 14.87
C ILE A 272 7.30 3.05 14.54
N GLU A 273 7.55 1.89 15.19
CA GLU A 273 8.73 1.05 14.87
C GLU A 273 8.68 0.57 13.40
N VAL A 274 7.52 0.11 12.94
CA VAL A 274 7.30 -0.29 11.54
C VAL A 274 7.52 0.88 10.59
N ALA A 275 6.99 2.05 10.92
CA ALA A 275 7.15 3.26 10.13
C ALA A 275 8.62 3.67 9.96
N LYS A 276 9.39 3.63 11.05
CA LYS A 276 10.85 3.87 11.04
C LYS A 276 11.62 2.82 10.25
N LYS A 277 11.23 1.54 10.39
CA LYS A 277 11.84 0.40 9.68
C LYS A 277 11.74 0.59 8.16
N HIS A 278 10.58 1.01 7.67
CA HIS A 278 10.32 1.17 6.25
C HIS A 278 10.58 2.59 5.72
N LYS A 279 10.98 3.54 6.59
CA LYS A 279 11.31 4.93 6.23
C LYS A 279 10.19 5.57 5.39
N ILE A 280 8.97 5.50 5.89
CA ILE A 280 7.79 5.99 5.18
C ILE A 280 7.84 7.49 4.96
N ASP A 281 7.26 7.94 3.83
CA ASP A 281 7.11 9.36 3.46
C ASP A 281 5.72 9.90 3.77
N GLY A 282 4.75 9.01 4.07
CA GLY A 282 3.38 9.37 4.43
C GLY A 282 2.66 8.26 5.15
N VAL A 283 1.62 8.62 5.93
CA VAL A 283 0.76 7.67 6.64
C VAL A 283 -0.69 8.10 6.55
N MET A 284 -1.60 7.14 6.31
CA MET A 284 -3.04 7.39 6.25
C MET A 284 -3.86 6.16 6.65
N THR A 285 -5.16 6.37 6.81
CA THR A 285 -6.18 5.32 6.85
C THR A 285 -7.40 5.75 6.02
N LEU A 286 -8.30 4.82 5.73
CA LEU A 286 -9.54 5.06 5.01
C LEU A 286 -10.72 4.44 5.77
N ALA A 287 -11.83 5.17 5.88
CA ALA A 287 -13.11 4.72 6.43
C ALA A 287 -13.09 4.15 7.86
N SER A 288 -12.03 4.40 8.64
CA SER A 288 -11.89 3.92 10.02
C SER A 288 -11.42 5.03 10.95
N ASP A 289 -12.12 5.25 12.08
CA ASP A 289 -11.79 6.30 13.04
C ASP A 289 -10.66 5.89 13.98
N MET A 290 -10.66 4.64 14.46
CA MET A 290 -9.72 4.15 15.45
C MET A 290 -8.24 4.35 15.09
N PRO A 291 -7.77 4.12 13.85
CA PRO A 291 -6.38 4.33 13.49
C PRO A 291 -5.95 5.81 13.42
N MET A 292 -6.89 6.77 13.45
CA MET A 292 -6.55 8.20 13.29
C MET A 292 -5.63 8.73 14.40
N ARG A 293 -5.75 8.23 15.63
CA ARG A 293 -4.82 8.57 16.73
C ARG A 293 -3.41 8.06 16.43
N THR A 294 -3.31 6.89 15.81
CA THR A 294 -2.03 6.31 15.37
C THR A 294 -1.44 7.09 14.19
N VAL A 295 -2.27 7.47 13.20
CA VAL A 295 -1.85 8.34 12.08
C VAL A 295 -1.23 9.64 12.63
N ALA A 296 -1.90 10.31 13.58
CA ALA A 296 -1.40 11.54 14.19
C ALA A 296 -0.06 11.34 14.92
N ALA A 297 0.05 10.28 15.72
CA ALA A 297 1.26 9.97 16.48
C ALA A 297 2.45 9.64 15.57
N VAL A 298 2.24 8.85 14.51
CA VAL A 298 3.28 8.52 13.52
C VAL A 298 3.71 9.77 12.76
N SER A 299 2.74 10.59 12.30
CA SER A 299 3.03 11.85 11.59
C SER A 299 3.88 12.78 12.44
N LYS A 300 3.53 12.94 13.72
CA LYS A 300 4.29 13.77 14.67
C LYS A 300 5.71 13.25 14.89
N GLU A 301 5.85 11.94 15.15
CA GLU A 301 7.14 11.31 15.46
C GLU A 301 8.14 11.37 14.28
N LEU A 302 7.62 11.27 13.04
CA LEU A 302 8.45 11.28 11.83
C LEU A 302 8.49 12.64 11.13
N GLY A 303 7.74 13.63 11.59
CA GLY A 303 7.66 14.95 10.96
C GLY A 303 6.93 14.92 9.62
N LEU A 304 5.94 14.02 9.45
CA LEU A 304 5.14 13.88 8.24
C LEU A 304 3.91 14.78 8.27
N VAL A 305 3.30 14.98 7.10
CA VAL A 305 2.02 15.71 6.99
C VAL A 305 0.89 14.85 7.56
N GLY A 306 0.04 15.46 8.37
CA GLY A 306 -1.12 14.81 9.00
C GLY A 306 -1.84 15.73 9.96
N ILE A 307 -2.87 15.22 10.61
CA ILE A 307 -3.53 15.91 11.73
C ILE A 307 -2.69 15.77 13.00
N ASP A 308 -2.81 16.73 13.91
CA ASP A 308 -2.16 16.63 15.22
C ASP A 308 -2.94 15.72 16.18
N GLU A 309 -2.30 15.35 17.30
CA GLU A 309 -2.88 14.42 18.28
C GLU A 309 -4.14 14.98 18.96
N ASP A 310 -4.22 16.30 19.21
CA ASP A 310 -5.40 16.96 19.76
C ASP A 310 -6.58 16.91 18.80
N THR A 311 -6.34 17.19 17.51
CA THR A 311 -7.30 17.03 16.41
C THR A 311 -7.79 15.58 16.32
N ALA A 312 -6.88 14.60 16.41
CA ALA A 312 -7.24 13.19 16.33
C ALA A 312 -8.16 12.77 17.50
N VAL A 313 -7.90 13.26 18.71
CA VAL A 313 -8.78 13.01 19.86
C VAL A 313 -10.15 13.63 19.64
N LYS A 314 -10.22 14.90 19.24
CA LYS A 314 -11.50 15.60 18.98
C LYS A 314 -12.31 14.95 17.84
N ALA A 315 -11.63 14.36 16.84
CA ALA A 315 -12.29 13.69 15.72
C ALA A 315 -12.69 12.23 16.01
N THR A 316 -12.24 11.63 17.14
CA THR A 316 -12.50 10.22 17.48
C THR A 316 -13.20 10.03 18.82
N ASP A 317 -13.49 11.11 19.53
CA ASP A 317 -14.18 11.14 20.79
C ASP A 317 -15.31 12.16 20.72
N LYS A 318 -16.56 11.68 20.78
CA LYS A 318 -17.75 12.52 20.60
C LYS A 318 -17.92 13.56 21.70
N ALA A 319 -17.46 13.26 22.92
CA ALA A 319 -17.54 14.20 24.03
C ALA A 319 -16.56 15.37 23.83
N CYS A 320 -15.30 15.06 23.49
CA CYS A 320 -14.29 16.06 23.14
C CYS A 320 -14.71 16.88 21.90
N MET A 321 -15.30 16.22 20.91
CA MET A 321 -15.86 16.87 19.72
C MET A 321 -16.93 17.88 20.08
N ARG A 322 -17.92 17.50 20.91
CA ARG A 322 -18.99 18.40 21.37
C ARG A 322 -18.46 19.63 22.09
N ASP A 323 -17.47 19.43 22.97
CA ASP A 323 -16.86 20.54 23.72
C ASP A 323 -16.14 21.52 22.77
N ALA A 324 -15.39 21.00 21.81
CA ALA A 324 -14.68 21.83 20.81
C ALA A 324 -15.65 22.61 19.91
N LEU A 325 -16.69 21.95 19.40
CA LEU A 325 -17.71 22.58 18.55
C LEU A 325 -18.51 23.64 19.33
N LYS A 326 -18.88 23.36 20.58
CA LYS A 326 -19.58 24.31 21.48
C LYS A 326 -18.73 25.55 21.73
N ALA A 327 -17.44 25.36 22.06
CA ALA A 327 -16.51 26.46 22.30
C ALA A 327 -16.35 27.39 21.09
N ALA A 328 -16.44 26.83 19.87
CA ALA A 328 -16.37 27.55 18.61
C ALA A 328 -17.72 28.14 18.15
N GLY A 329 -18.82 27.92 18.87
CA GLY A 329 -20.16 28.37 18.50
C GLY A 329 -20.76 27.66 17.28
N VAL A 330 -20.28 26.46 16.95
CA VAL A 330 -20.82 25.63 15.86
C VAL A 330 -22.16 25.04 16.31
N PRO A 331 -23.21 25.02 15.46
CA PRO A 331 -24.50 24.43 15.81
C PRO A 331 -24.38 22.92 16.10
N ILE A 332 -24.77 22.52 17.31
CA ILE A 332 -24.78 21.13 17.81
C ILE A 332 -26.07 20.87 18.58
N PRO A 333 -26.46 19.60 18.85
CA PRO A 333 -27.55 19.29 19.76
C PRO A 333 -27.26 19.75 21.20
N LEU A 334 -28.28 19.94 21.98
CA LEU A 334 -28.15 20.02 23.43
C LEU A 334 -27.59 18.68 23.92
N TYR A 335 -26.54 18.69 24.73
CA TYR A 335 -25.86 17.48 25.17
C TYR A 335 -25.37 17.57 26.59
N TYR A 336 -25.25 16.40 27.23
CA TYR A 336 -24.62 16.19 28.53
C TYR A 336 -23.71 14.98 28.48
N ARG A 337 -22.55 15.10 29.14
CA ARG A 337 -21.60 14.02 29.36
C ARG A 337 -21.89 13.39 30.71
N VAL A 338 -22.01 12.05 30.76
CA VAL A 338 -22.36 11.34 31.98
C VAL A 338 -21.48 10.09 32.16
N LYS A 339 -21.16 9.77 33.42
CA LYS A 339 -20.32 8.61 33.78
C LYS A 339 -21.01 7.66 34.76
N ASN A 340 -22.18 8.03 35.25
CA ASN A 340 -22.96 7.21 36.19
C ASN A 340 -24.46 7.43 35.97
N LYS A 341 -25.28 6.56 36.61
CA LYS A 341 -26.74 6.56 36.43
C LYS A 341 -27.42 7.81 37.01
N ASP A 342 -26.84 8.42 38.05
CA ASP A 342 -27.42 9.64 38.65
C ASP A 342 -27.26 10.83 37.70
N GLU A 343 -26.05 11.03 37.18
CA GLU A 343 -25.80 12.05 36.15
C GLU A 343 -26.64 11.82 34.88
N PHE A 344 -26.82 10.55 34.51
CA PHE A 344 -27.63 10.17 33.35
C PHE A 344 -29.09 10.56 33.54
N THR A 345 -29.68 10.26 34.72
CA THR A 345 -31.07 10.61 35.01
C THR A 345 -31.29 12.12 34.99
N ASP A 346 -30.39 12.89 35.62
CA ASP A 346 -30.42 14.36 35.63
C ASP A 346 -30.31 14.94 34.18
N ALA A 347 -29.45 14.35 33.35
CA ALA A 347 -29.30 14.76 31.95
C ALA A 347 -30.54 14.48 31.09
N VAL A 348 -31.17 13.30 31.27
CA VAL A 348 -32.43 12.95 30.58
C VAL A 348 -33.53 13.92 30.97
N ASP A 349 -33.67 14.23 32.26
CA ASP A 349 -34.70 15.15 32.78
C ASP A 349 -34.50 16.57 32.24
N LYS A 350 -33.26 17.04 32.14
CA LYS A 350 -32.93 18.36 31.56
C LYS A 350 -33.32 18.46 30.08
N ILE A 351 -33.01 17.42 29.27
CA ILE A 351 -33.36 17.41 27.84
C ILE A 351 -34.88 17.31 27.67
N LYS A 352 -35.57 16.45 28.41
CA LYS A 352 -37.02 16.34 28.39
C LYS A 352 -37.72 17.67 28.81
N SER A 353 -37.16 18.34 29.84
CA SER A 353 -37.67 19.65 30.28
C SER A 353 -37.49 20.76 29.25
N ALA A 354 -36.52 20.61 28.34
CA ALA A 354 -36.35 21.50 27.18
C ALA A 354 -37.34 21.17 26.05
N GLY A 355 -38.23 20.19 26.22
CA GLY A 355 -39.20 19.75 25.20
C GLY A 355 -38.60 18.88 24.09
N CYS A 356 -37.45 18.31 24.29
CA CYS A 356 -36.72 17.50 23.31
C CYS A 356 -36.85 16.00 23.61
N LYS A 357 -36.89 15.17 22.54
CA LYS A 357 -36.66 13.73 22.65
C LYS A 357 -35.19 13.48 23.00
N VAL A 358 -34.90 12.35 23.64
CA VAL A 358 -33.55 12.03 24.12
C VAL A 358 -32.97 10.88 23.31
N ILE A 359 -31.74 11.07 22.81
CA ILE A 359 -30.90 9.99 22.25
C ILE A 359 -29.67 9.78 23.14
N VAL A 360 -29.32 8.51 23.37
CA VAL A 360 -28.19 8.07 24.21
C VAL A 360 -27.19 7.38 23.35
N LYS A 361 -25.89 7.66 23.53
CA LYS A 361 -24.81 7.01 22.77
C LYS A 361 -23.49 6.96 23.53
N PRO A 362 -22.63 5.95 23.34
CA PRO A 362 -21.27 5.96 23.89
C PRO A 362 -20.45 7.10 23.25
N ALA A 363 -19.52 7.68 24.05
CA ALA A 363 -18.68 8.78 23.56
C ALA A 363 -17.63 8.33 22.54
N ASP A 364 -17.14 7.10 22.63
CA ASP A 364 -15.94 6.59 21.97
C ASP A 364 -16.17 5.38 21.03
N ASN A 365 -17.40 5.23 20.51
CA ASN A 365 -17.74 4.16 19.57
C ASN A 365 -18.34 4.72 18.25
N SER A 366 -18.40 3.89 17.21
CA SER A 366 -18.91 4.21 15.85
C SER A 366 -19.84 3.12 15.32
N GLY A 367 -20.54 3.39 14.19
CA GLY A 367 -21.41 2.43 13.51
C GLY A 367 -22.69 2.13 14.28
N SER A 368 -23.30 3.14 14.89
CA SER A 368 -24.60 3.09 15.63
C SER A 368 -24.65 2.08 16.80
N ARG A 369 -23.53 1.51 17.22
CA ARG A 369 -23.45 0.57 18.37
C ARG A 369 -23.63 1.31 19.68
N GLY A 370 -24.53 0.82 20.53
CA GLY A 370 -24.84 1.45 21.81
C GLY A 370 -25.72 2.71 21.69
N VAL A 371 -26.24 3.03 20.50
CA VAL A 371 -27.14 4.17 20.28
C VAL A 371 -28.59 3.76 20.56
N ASN A 372 -29.30 4.56 21.35
CA ASN A 372 -30.69 4.31 21.72
C ASN A 372 -31.51 5.61 21.76
N LEU A 373 -32.63 5.63 21.02
CA LEU A 373 -33.64 6.69 21.11
C LEU A 373 -34.63 6.33 22.24
N LEU A 374 -34.70 7.14 23.30
CA LEU A 374 -35.63 6.91 24.37
C LEU A 374 -37.06 7.20 23.91
N SER A 375 -37.94 6.21 24.02
CA SER A 375 -39.40 6.39 23.91
C SER A 375 -39.96 6.80 25.27
N ASP A 376 -41.19 7.34 25.28
CA ASP A 376 -41.87 7.76 26.50
C ASP A 376 -42.13 6.57 27.45
N ASP A 377 -42.27 5.35 26.89
CA ASP A 377 -42.56 4.12 27.65
C ASP A 377 -41.28 3.32 27.98
N SER A 378 -40.09 3.73 27.52
CA SER A 378 -38.84 3.01 27.76
C SER A 378 -38.30 3.31 29.17
N ASP A 379 -37.74 2.25 29.81
CA ASP A 379 -36.94 2.45 31.02
C ASP A 379 -35.59 3.08 30.63
N PRO A 380 -35.29 4.32 31.07
CA PRO A 380 -34.03 4.96 30.73
C PRO A 380 -32.79 4.20 31.18
N SER A 381 -32.90 3.39 32.26
CA SER A 381 -31.78 2.61 32.80
C SER A 381 -31.27 1.56 31.82
N VAL A 382 -32.17 0.98 31.01
CA VAL A 382 -31.80 0.00 29.95
C VAL A 382 -30.96 0.66 28.85
N ALA A 383 -31.31 1.90 28.47
CA ALA A 383 -30.55 2.65 27.46
C ALA A 383 -29.15 3.04 27.99
N TYR A 384 -29.05 3.38 29.29
CA TYR A 384 -27.75 3.61 29.91
C TYR A 384 -26.89 2.37 29.88
N ASP A 385 -27.41 1.23 30.36
CA ASP A 385 -26.65 -0.03 30.41
C ASP A 385 -26.22 -0.49 29.02
N TYR A 386 -27.08 -0.36 28.02
CA TYR A 386 -26.76 -0.65 26.61
C TYR A 386 -25.64 0.26 26.05
N ALA A 387 -25.70 1.57 26.31
CA ALA A 387 -24.64 2.49 25.87
C ALA A 387 -23.31 2.22 26.60
N ALA A 388 -23.38 1.88 27.91
CA ALA A 388 -22.21 1.58 28.73
C ALA A 388 -21.49 0.31 28.31
N GLU A 389 -22.20 -0.72 27.81
CA GLU A 389 -21.63 -1.95 27.28
C GLU A 389 -20.71 -1.67 26.08
N TYR A 390 -21.05 -0.64 25.29
CA TYR A 390 -20.31 -0.27 24.07
C TYR A 390 -19.31 0.88 24.28
N SER A 391 -19.28 1.52 25.47
CA SER A 391 -18.28 2.53 25.81
C SER A 391 -17.00 1.87 26.33
N ARG A 392 -15.84 2.37 25.92
CA ARG A 392 -14.52 1.84 26.34
C ARG A 392 -14.03 2.46 27.63
N ASP A 393 -14.35 3.74 27.86
CA ASP A 393 -13.97 4.48 29.07
C ASP A 393 -15.15 4.74 30.03
N GLY A 394 -16.35 4.25 29.68
CA GLY A 394 -17.56 4.37 30.45
C GLY A 394 -18.25 5.74 30.31
N GLU A 395 -17.79 6.63 29.46
CA GLU A 395 -18.43 7.91 29.21
C GLU A 395 -19.55 7.79 28.16
N ILE A 396 -20.71 8.35 28.50
CA ILE A 396 -21.92 8.32 27.64
C ILE A 396 -22.35 9.76 27.38
N LEU A 397 -22.85 9.99 26.14
CA LEU A 397 -23.53 11.22 25.76
C LEU A 397 -25.03 11.03 25.79
N VAL A 398 -25.71 11.95 26.48
CA VAL A 398 -27.16 12.11 26.45
C VAL A 398 -27.46 13.37 25.65
N GLU A 399 -28.14 13.25 24.54
CA GLU A 399 -28.33 14.35 23.59
C GLU A 399 -29.80 14.57 23.21
N GLU A 400 -30.13 15.79 22.81
CA GLU A 400 -31.34 16.10 22.07
C GLU A 400 -31.39 15.25 20.79
N PHE A 401 -32.47 14.51 20.57
CA PHE A 401 -32.73 13.87 19.29
C PHE A 401 -33.09 14.92 18.26
N MET A 402 -32.30 15.01 17.21
CA MET A 402 -32.50 15.95 16.11
C MET A 402 -33.39 15.32 15.05
N ASP A 403 -34.54 15.92 14.77
CA ASP A 403 -35.46 15.54 13.69
C ASP A 403 -35.18 16.37 12.43
N GLY A 404 -35.15 15.73 11.27
CA GLY A 404 -34.91 16.36 9.98
C GLY A 404 -34.14 15.50 9.00
N ALA A 405 -33.92 16.02 7.81
CA ALA A 405 -33.11 15.35 6.78
C ALA A 405 -31.66 15.21 7.27
N GLU A 406 -31.03 14.10 6.92
CA GLU A 406 -29.63 13.84 7.25
C GLU A 406 -28.78 13.87 6.00
N VAL A 407 -27.64 14.55 6.08
CA VAL A 407 -26.66 14.66 5.00
C VAL A 407 -25.26 14.37 5.52
N SER A 408 -24.40 13.91 4.64
CA SER A 408 -22.96 13.88 4.84
C SER A 408 -22.29 14.94 3.98
N VAL A 409 -21.24 15.57 4.51
CA VAL A 409 -20.45 16.58 3.80
C VAL A 409 -19.01 16.10 3.70
N GLU A 410 -18.56 15.91 2.47
CA GLU A 410 -17.18 15.47 2.17
C GLU A 410 -16.31 16.69 1.93
N THR A 411 -15.23 16.80 2.71
CA THR A 411 -14.29 17.92 2.58
C THR A 411 -12.86 17.46 2.42
N ILE A 412 -12.03 18.33 1.85
CA ILE A 412 -10.57 18.24 1.90
C ILE A 412 -10.01 19.57 2.40
N ALA A 413 -9.25 19.51 3.48
CA ALA A 413 -8.48 20.64 3.99
C ALA A 413 -7.06 20.61 3.42
N VAL A 414 -6.59 21.75 2.93
CA VAL A 414 -5.23 21.96 2.43
C VAL A 414 -4.67 23.20 3.09
N ASN A 415 -3.61 23.07 3.89
CA ASN A 415 -2.97 24.17 4.60
C ASN A 415 -3.95 25.06 5.42
N GLY A 416 -4.99 24.44 6.01
CA GLY A 416 -5.99 25.13 6.82
C GLY A 416 -7.18 25.70 6.04
N GLU A 417 -7.15 25.65 4.71
CA GLU A 417 -8.29 25.96 3.88
C GLU A 417 -9.17 24.70 3.70
N VAL A 418 -10.44 24.79 4.12
CA VAL A 418 -11.40 23.69 4.06
C VAL A 418 -12.28 23.82 2.82
N ASN A 419 -12.12 22.88 1.90
CA ASN A 419 -12.88 22.81 0.65
C ASN A 419 -13.98 21.77 0.76
N VAL A 420 -15.25 22.17 0.61
CA VAL A 420 -16.38 21.27 0.53
C VAL A 420 -16.45 20.74 -0.90
N LEU A 421 -16.32 19.43 -1.05
CA LEU A 421 -16.34 18.76 -2.36
C LEU A 421 -17.75 18.33 -2.74
N GLN A 422 -18.51 17.75 -1.80
CA GLN A 422 -19.86 17.28 -2.07
C GLN A 422 -20.71 17.23 -0.80
N ILE A 423 -22.04 17.36 -0.99
CA ILE A 423 -23.07 17.12 0.03
C ILE A 423 -23.89 15.92 -0.44
N THR A 424 -24.03 14.92 0.44
CA THR A 424 -24.66 13.62 0.16
C THR A 424 -25.96 13.49 0.95
N ASP A 425 -27.08 13.23 0.30
CA ASP A 425 -28.30 12.84 0.99
C ASP A 425 -28.15 11.43 1.57
N LYS A 426 -28.54 11.23 2.85
CA LYS A 426 -28.58 9.92 3.52
C LYS A 426 -30.02 9.42 3.60
N ILE A 427 -30.21 8.13 3.28
CA ILE A 427 -31.45 7.39 3.47
C ILE A 427 -31.16 6.33 4.51
N THR A 428 -32.00 6.27 5.57
CA THR A 428 -31.82 5.30 6.65
C THR A 428 -33.10 4.51 6.90
N THR A 429 -32.98 3.38 7.63
CA THR A 429 -34.13 2.60 8.10
C THR A 429 -35.03 3.38 9.08
N GLY A 430 -34.55 4.50 9.62
CA GLY A 430 -35.20 5.16 10.74
C GLY A 430 -35.00 4.42 12.08
N ALA A 431 -35.77 4.85 13.10
CA ALA A 431 -35.71 4.23 14.41
C ALA A 431 -36.14 2.73 14.33
N PRO A 432 -35.57 1.85 15.15
CA PRO A 432 -34.59 2.12 16.22
C PRO A 432 -33.13 2.13 15.77
N TYR A 433 -32.78 1.63 14.56
CA TYR A 433 -31.41 1.29 14.18
C TYR A 433 -30.68 2.38 13.40
N PHE A 434 -31.41 3.24 12.65
CA PHE A 434 -30.86 4.33 11.83
C PHE A 434 -29.75 3.87 10.85
N VAL A 435 -29.85 2.66 10.31
CA VAL A 435 -28.87 2.10 9.38
C VAL A 435 -29.07 2.69 7.99
N GLU A 436 -27.97 3.04 7.33
CA GLU A 436 -27.96 3.57 5.97
C GLU A 436 -28.45 2.53 4.96
N THR A 437 -29.46 2.89 4.18
CA THR A 437 -30.01 2.10 3.07
C THR A 437 -29.73 2.70 1.70
N GLY A 438 -29.17 3.90 1.67
CA GLY A 438 -28.74 4.54 0.43
C GLY A 438 -28.19 5.94 0.61
N HIS A 439 -27.45 6.38 -0.40
CA HIS A 439 -26.92 7.72 -0.52
C HIS A 439 -27.16 8.27 -1.92
N THR A 440 -27.24 9.61 -2.05
CA THR A 440 -27.40 10.27 -3.34
C THR A 440 -26.60 11.57 -3.38
N GLN A 441 -25.89 11.83 -4.45
CA GLN A 441 -25.12 13.05 -4.72
C GLN A 441 -25.49 13.67 -6.07
N PRO A 442 -25.38 15.02 -6.20
CA PRO A 442 -25.37 15.99 -5.10
C PRO A 442 -26.67 15.98 -4.30
N SER A 443 -26.65 16.54 -3.09
CA SER A 443 -27.86 16.67 -2.27
C SER A 443 -28.95 17.43 -3.00
N ARG A 444 -30.18 16.95 -2.87
CA ARG A 444 -31.40 17.51 -3.47
C ARG A 444 -32.04 18.62 -2.64
N LEU A 445 -31.46 19.00 -1.52
CA LEU A 445 -31.87 20.13 -0.72
C LEU A 445 -31.73 21.45 -1.50
N ASP A 446 -32.51 22.45 -1.12
CA ASP A 446 -32.45 23.76 -1.76
C ASP A 446 -31.09 24.47 -1.59
N ALA A 447 -30.82 25.44 -2.48
CA ALA A 447 -29.52 26.09 -2.53
C ALA A 447 -29.16 26.83 -1.22
N ALA A 448 -30.14 27.49 -0.58
CA ALA A 448 -29.91 28.24 0.66
C ALA A 448 -29.55 27.30 1.81
N THR A 449 -30.24 26.17 1.94
CA THR A 449 -29.93 25.12 2.91
C THR A 449 -28.56 24.51 2.66
N LYS A 450 -28.19 24.23 1.41
CA LYS A 450 -26.85 23.71 1.06
C LYS A 450 -25.74 24.69 1.43
N GLU A 451 -25.89 25.98 1.22
CA GLU A 451 -24.91 26.99 1.61
C GLU A 451 -24.74 27.07 3.14
N GLU A 452 -25.85 26.97 3.89
CA GLU A 452 -25.75 26.94 5.36
C GLU A 452 -25.07 25.65 5.86
N ILE A 453 -25.35 24.49 5.23
CA ILE A 453 -24.66 23.22 5.51
C ILE A 453 -23.15 23.37 5.29
N LYS A 454 -22.72 23.95 4.15
CA LYS A 454 -21.30 24.20 3.86
C LYS A 454 -20.65 25.06 4.93
N ARG A 455 -21.33 26.17 5.32
CA ARG A 455 -20.84 27.09 6.35
C ARG A 455 -20.62 26.36 7.69
N VAL A 456 -21.58 25.53 8.10
CA VAL A 456 -21.52 24.76 9.36
C VAL A 456 -20.42 23.70 9.29
N ALA A 457 -20.30 22.97 8.18
CA ALA A 457 -19.24 21.96 7.98
C ALA A 457 -17.83 22.58 8.01
N ILE A 458 -17.62 23.70 7.32
CA ILE A 458 -16.34 24.42 7.34
C ILE A 458 -16.00 24.90 8.75
N ALA A 459 -16.98 25.46 9.47
CA ALA A 459 -16.79 25.91 10.84
C ALA A 459 -16.42 24.75 11.78
N ALA A 460 -17.09 23.59 11.62
CA ALA A 460 -16.81 22.39 12.38
C ALA A 460 -15.40 21.85 12.14
N ASN A 461 -14.96 21.75 10.89
CA ASN A 461 -13.60 21.32 10.53
C ASN A 461 -12.53 22.22 11.19
N LYS A 462 -12.73 23.54 11.14
CA LYS A 462 -11.83 24.51 11.77
C LYS A 462 -11.81 24.37 13.29
N ALA A 463 -12.97 24.16 13.94
CA ALA A 463 -13.11 23.99 15.39
C ALA A 463 -12.40 22.72 15.88
N ILE A 464 -12.48 21.62 15.12
CA ILE A 464 -11.78 20.38 15.42
C ILE A 464 -10.26 20.51 15.19
N GLY A 465 -9.84 21.36 14.24
CA GLY A 465 -8.42 21.63 13.95
C GLY A 465 -7.87 20.92 12.72
N ILE A 466 -8.72 20.46 11.79
CA ILE A 466 -8.29 19.76 10.57
C ILE A 466 -7.69 20.78 9.61
N LYS A 467 -6.35 20.73 9.43
CA LYS A 467 -5.58 21.65 8.58
C LYS A 467 -5.15 21.01 7.26
N SER A 468 -4.93 19.69 7.25
CA SER A 468 -4.52 18.93 6.08
C SER A 468 -5.12 17.54 6.16
N GLY A 469 -5.87 17.16 5.14
CA GLY A 469 -6.53 15.85 5.03
C GLY A 469 -8.04 15.96 4.81
N PRO A 470 -8.70 14.80 4.66
CA PRO A 470 -10.14 14.71 4.43
C PRO A 470 -10.93 14.88 5.73
N SER A 471 -12.21 15.21 5.59
CA SER A 471 -13.19 14.93 6.63
C SER A 471 -14.54 14.48 6.05
N HIS A 472 -15.21 13.68 6.85
CA HIS A 472 -16.58 13.25 6.66
C HIS A 472 -17.40 13.84 7.79
N THR A 473 -18.35 14.72 7.49
CA THR A 473 -19.16 15.45 8.48
C THR A 473 -20.62 15.11 8.31
N GLU A 474 -21.24 14.53 9.34
CA GLU A 474 -22.68 14.24 9.36
C GLU A 474 -23.48 15.39 9.97
N ILE A 475 -24.54 15.80 9.28
CA ILE A 475 -25.34 16.97 9.63
C ILE A 475 -26.83 16.62 9.56
N LYS A 476 -27.60 17.00 10.60
CA LYS A 476 -29.06 17.01 10.58
C LYS A 476 -29.58 18.40 10.24
N VAL A 477 -30.45 18.49 9.23
CA VAL A 477 -31.12 19.72 8.83
C VAL A 477 -32.42 19.81 9.62
N THR A 478 -32.34 20.44 10.79
CA THR A 478 -33.49 20.62 11.68
C THR A 478 -34.33 21.86 11.31
N LYS A 479 -35.48 22.04 11.95
CA LYS A 479 -36.27 23.27 11.84
C LYS A 479 -35.52 24.53 12.27
N GLY A 480 -34.51 24.38 13.14
CA GLY A 480 -33.63 25.46 13.61
C GLY A 480 -32.34 25.63 12.77
N GLY A 481 -32.26 24.97 11.62
CA GLY A 481 -31.09 24.95 10.74
C GLY A 481 -30.19 23.69 10.93
N PRO A 482 -29.08 23.62 10.16
CA PRO A 482 -28.15 22.49 10.22
C PRO A 482 -27.42 22.41 11.56
N LYS A 483 -27.36 21.21 12.14
CA LYS A 483 -26.60 20.89 13.38
C LYS A 483 -25.70 19.68 13.13
N ILE A 484 -24.47 19.69 13.69
CA ILE A 484 -23.51 18.60 13.56
C ILE A 484 -23.98 17.38 14.34
N VAL A 485 -24.02 16.23 13.68
CA VAL A 485 -24.19 14.89 14.27
C VAL A 485 -22.85 14.33 14.69
N GLU A 486 -21.91 14.26 13.75
CA GLU A 486 -20.56 13.70 13.95
C GLU A 486 -19.61 14.23 12.87
N LEU A 487 -18.29 14.22 13.17
CA LEU A 487 -17.23 14.55 12.22
C LEU A 487 -16.05 13.62 12.43
N GLY A 488 -15.63 12.92 11.38
CA GLY A 488 -14.42 12.12 11.33
C GLY A 488 -13.34 12.78 10.46
N ALA A 489 -12.10 12.84 10.95
CA ALA A 489 -10.97 13.38 10.16
C ALA A 489 -10.41 12.33 9.21
N ARG A 490 -11.29 11.70 8.46
CA ARG A 490 -10.98 10.61 7.52
C ARG A 490 -12.00 10.61 6.38
N LEU A 491 -11.73 9.83 5.34
CA LEU A 491 -12.68 9.60 4.26
C LEU A 491 -13.95 8.89 4.75
N GLY A 492 -15.10 9.27 4.21
CA GLY A 492 -16.37 8.60 4.46
C GLY A 492 -16.39 7.17 3.93
N GLY A 493 -17.18 6.32 4.58
CA GLY A 493 -17.45 4.95 4.17
C GLY A 493 -18.53 4.84 3.09
N ASP A 494 -19.17 3.67 3.01
CA ASP A 494 -20.34 3.39 2.19
C ASP A 494 -20.18 3.78 0.71
N CYS A 495 -18.96 3.63 0.17
CA CYS A 495 -18.62 4.03 -1.19
C CYS A 495 -18.80 5.54 -1.50
N ILE A 496 -19.09 6.37 -0.50
CA ILE A 496 -19.32 7.81 -0.70
C ILE A 496 -18.08 8.45 -1.32
N THR A 497 -16.92 8.31 -0.69
CA THR A 497 -15.68 8.97 -1.13
C THR A 497 -14.90 8.22 -2.19
N THR A 498 -15.09 6.90 -2.27
CA THR A 498 -14.38 6.05 -3.24
C THR A 498 -15.09 5.94 -4.59
N HIS A 499 -16.42 6.13 -4.63
CA HIS A 499 -17.23 5.97 -5.84
C HIS A 499 -18.15 7.16 -6.11
N LEU A 500 -18.99 7.58 -5.13
CA LEU A 500 -20.01 8.58 -5.41
C LEU A 500 -19.39 9.95 -5.70
N VAL A 501 -18.43 10.43 -4.92
CA VAL A 501 -17.75 11.71 -5.19
C VAL A 501 -17.04 11.71 -6.53
N PRO A 502 -16.21 10.70 -6.89
CA PRO A 502 -15.63 10.61 -8.22
C PRO A 502 -16.65 10.62 -9.36
N LEU A 503 -17.75 9.89 -9.23
CA LEU A 503 -18.81 9.84 -10.25
C LEU A 503 -19.55 11.17 -10.39
N SER A 504 -19.74 11.92 -9.30
CA SER A 504 -20.50 13.18 -9.31
C SER A 504 -19.68 14.42 -9.62
N THR A 505 -18.38 14.43 -9.27
CA THR A 505 -17.49 15.60 -9.39
C THR A 505 -16.26 15.37 -10.27
N GLY A 506 -15.88 14.12 -10.52
CA GLY A 506 -14.62 13.75 -11.17
C GLY A 506 -13.38 13.90 -10.28
N ILE A 507 -13.55 14.11 -8.96
CA ILE A 507 -12.45 14.22 -7.99
C ILE A 507 -12.19 12.86 -7.36
N ASP A 508 -10.99 12.33 -7.51
CA ASP A 508 -10.53 11.13 -6.79
C ASP A 508 -10.06 11.53 -5.38
N MET A 509 -10.93 11.34 -4.39
CA MET A 509 -10.63 11.68 -3.00
C MET A 509 -9.54 10.78 -2.40
N VAL A 510 -9.41 9.55 -2.86
CA VAL A 510 -8.36 8.62 -2.39
C VAL A 510 -7.00 9.10 -2.86
N GLU A 511 -6.87 9.47 -4.14
CA GLU A 511 -5.65 10.07 -4.69
C GLU A 511 -5.30 11.38 -3.96
N CYS A 512 -6.28 12.24 -3.72
CA CYS A 512 -6.07 13.48 -2.97
C CYS A 512 -5.49 13.22 -1.58
N CYS A 513 -5.99 12.23 -0.85
CA CYS A 513 -5.50 11.88 0.48
C CYS A 513 -4.09 11.29 0.45
N ILE A 514 -3.77 10.45 -0.54
CA ILE A 514 -2.42 9.93 -0.75
C ILE A 514 -1.45 11.09 -0.98
N LYS A 515 -1.77 12.03 -1.87
CA LYS A 515 -0.94 13.21 -2.16
C LYS A 515 -0.74 14.07 -0.91
N ILE A 516 -1.80 14.35 -0.15
CA ILE A 516 -1.68 15.11 1.10
C ILE A 516 -0.77 14.39 2.11
N ALA A 517 -0.95 13.09 2.30
CA ALA A 517 -0.11 12.30 3.22
C ALA A 517 1.37 12.32 2.83
N LEU A 518 1.67 12.41 1.53
CA LEU A 518 3.03 12.54 0.98
C LEU A 518 3.56 13.99 0.92
N GLY A 519 2.79 14.97 1.46
CA GLY A 519 3.15 16.39 1.44
C GLY A 519 2.99 17.06 0.08
N GLU A 520 2.20 16.49 -0.82
CA GLU A 520 1.93 17.00 -2.16
C GLU A 520 0.57 17.72 -2.22
N SER A 521 0.40 18.62 -3.20
CA SER A 521 -0.88 19.31 -3.42
C SER A 521 -1.85 18.40 -4.18
N PRO A 522 -3.08 18.18 -3.65
CA PRO A 522 -4.10 17.41 -4.35
C PRO A 522 -4.75 18.23 -5.48
N ASP A 523 -5.26 17.56 -6.51
CA ASP A 523 -6.14 18.17 -7.51
C ASP A 523 -7.61 18.02 -7.07
N ILE A 524 -8.18 19.08 -6.53
CA ILE A 524 -9.58 19.16 -6.10
C ILE A 524 -10.47 19.92 -7.09
N THR A 525 -10.02 20.04 -8.34
CA THR A 525 -10.80 20.71 -9.39
C THR A 525 -11.99 19.83 -9.80
N VAL A 526 -13.19 20.41 -9.76
CA VAL A 526 -14.40 19.73 -10.25
C VAL A 526 -14.32 19.55 -11.75
N LYS A 527 -14.40 18.30 -12.22
CA LYS A 527 -14.25 17.90 -13.63
C LYS A 527 -15.58 17.58 -14.30
N CYS A 528 -16.61 17.29 -13.52
CA CYS A 528 -17.98 17.06 -14.00
C CYS A 528 -19.00 17.49 -12.93
N ASP A 529 -20.28 17.65 -13.36
CA ASP A 529 -21.41 17.91 -12.48
C ASP A 529 -22.51 16.91 -12.86
N ARG A 530 -22.52 15.77 -12.17
CA ARG A 530 -23.42 14.64 -12.46
C ARG A 530 -24.07 14.13 -11.17
N GLY A 531 -25.09 13.28 -11.31
CA GLY A 531 -25.64 12.52 -10.20
C GLY A 531 -24.90 11.20 -9.97
N SER A 532 -24.83 10.77 -8.71
CA SER A 532 -24.42 9.43 -8.31
C SER A 532 -25.24 8.94 -7.12
N ALA A 533 -25.51 7.64 -7.06
CA ALA A 533 -26.30 7.06 -5.97
C ALA A 533 -25.87 5.63 -5.67
N ILE A 534 -26.01 5.24 -4.40
CA ILE A 534 -25.90 3.85 -3.95
C ILE A 534 -27.23 3.45 -3.30
N ARG A 535 -27.69 2.22 -3.55
CA ARG A 535 -28.83 1.59 -2.87
C ARG A 535 -28.45 0.20 -2.43
N TYR A 536 -28.76 -0.12 -1.17
CA TYR A 536 -28.54 -1.45 -0.62
C TYR A 536 -29.74 -2.35 -0.91
N PHE A 537 -29.48 -3.67 -1.04
CA PHE A 537 -30.55 -4.64 -1.31
C PHE A 537 -31.48 -4.77 -0.12
N GLU A 538 -32.76 -5.00 -0.42
CA GLU A 538 -33.74 -5.41 0.58
C GLU A 538 -33.52 -6.89 0.93
N GLN A 539 -33.64 -7.24 2.21
CA GLN A 539 -33.43 -8.59 2.71
C GLN A 539 -34.31 -8.93 3.91
N GLU A 540 -34.63 -10.19 4.07
CA GLU A 540 -35.18 -10.79 5.29
C GLU A 540 -34.07 -11.51 6.07
N ALA A 541 -34.29 -11.78 7.38
CA ALA A 541 -33.36 -12.58 8.19
C ALA A 541 -33.44 -14.07 7.81
N GLY A 542 -32.31 -14.77 7.83
CA GLY A 542 -32.19 -16.19 7.59
C GLY A 542 -30.95 -16.57 6.78
N VAL A 543 -30.88 -17.82 6.30
CA VAL A 543 -29.77 -18.27 5.45
C VAL A 543 -30.06 -17.95 3.99
N ILE A 544 -29.13 -17.33 3.31
CA ILE A 544 -29.25 -17.00 1.88
C ILE A 544 -29.26 -18.29 1.06
N GLU A 545 -30.39 -18.58 0.43
CA GLU A 545 -30.53 -19.73 -0.49
C GLU A 545 -30.02 -19.37 -1.88
N LYS A 546 -30.31 -18.12 -2.33
CA LYS A 546 -30.04 -17.68 -3.69
C LYS A 546 -30.11 -16.14 -3.78
N ILE A 547 -29.35 -15.55 -4.69
CA ILE A 547 -29.42 -14.15 -5.06
C ILE A 547 -29.67 -14.09 -6.57
N ASP A 548 -30.85 -13.64 -6.97
CA ASP A 548 -31.27 -13.54 -8.37
C ASP A 548 -31.21 -12.11 -8.89
N GLY A 549 -31.10 -11.96 -10.20
CA GLY A 549 -31.22 -10.68 -10.90
C GLY A 549 -29.99 -9.79 -10.85
N LEU A 550 -28.82 -10.32 -10.46
CA LEU A 550 -27.55 -9.58 -10.44
C LEU A 550 -27.17 -9.10 -11.85
N ASP A 551 -27.20 -9.98 -12.86
CA ASP A 551 -26.87 -9.66 -14.25
C ASP A 551 -27.85 -8.62 -14.81
N ASP A 552 -29.16 -8.78 -14.54
CA ASP A 552 -30.19 -7.81 -14.95
C ASP A 552 -29.98 -6.42 -14.30
N ALA A 553 -29.45 -6.40 -13.07
CA ALA A 553 -29.11 -5.18 -12.38
C ALA A 553 -27.86 -4.52 -12.98
N GLU A 554 -26.82 -5.30 -13.31
CA GLU A 554 -25.58 -4.82 -13.95
C GLU A 554 -25.85 -4.21 -15.34
N GLU A 555 -26.78 -4.80 -16.10
CA GLU A 555 -27.18 -4.30 -17.42
C GLU A 555 -28.14 -3.09 -17.38
N SER A 556 -28.53 -2.62 -16.19
CA SER A 556 -29.45 -1.48 -16.05
C SER A 556 -28.78 -0.15 -16.38
N ASP A 557 -29.59 0.81 -16.89
CA ASP A 557 -29.13 2.14 -17.24
C ASP A 557 -28.42 2.85 -16.07
N GLY A 558 -27.24 3.41 -16.36
CA GLY A 558 -26.43 4.18 -15.41
C GLY A 558 -25.74 3.34 -14.33
N VAL A 559 -25.93 2.02 -14.26
CA VAL A 559 -25.25 1.18 -13.27
C VAL A 559 -23.76 1.12 -13.55
N LYS A 560 -22.99 1.29 -12.48
CA LYS A 560 -21.52 1.26 -12.48
C LYS A 560 -20.99 0.05 -11.74
N GLN A 561 -21.72 -0.42 -10.73
CA GLN A 561 -21.30 -1.56 -9.92
C GLN A 561 -22.50 -2.22 -9.25
N VAL A 562 -22.51 -3.53 -9.25
CA VAL A 562 -23.35 -4.38 -8.40
C VAL A 562 -22.41 -5.20 -7.52
N SER A 563 -22.64 -5.22 -6.21
CA SER A 563 -21.76 -5.93 -5.28
C SER A 563 -22.55 -6.75 -4.28
N VAL A 564 -22.10 -7.96 -4.04
CA VAL A 564 -22.59 -8.88 -3.01
C VAL A 564 -21.58 -8.94 -1.89
N VAL A 565 -21.98 -8.67 -0.66
CA VAL A 565 -21.17 -8.71 0.56
C VAL A 565 -21.33 -10.04 1.28
N HIS A 566 -22.57 -10.54 1.38
CA HIS A 566 -22.88 -11.84 1.96
C HIS A 566 -23.41 -12.79 0.88
N GLY A 567 -22.75 -13.95 0.75
CA GLY A 567 -23.03 -14.92 -0.31
C GLY A 567 -24.04 -16.00 0.09
N VAL A 568 -24.35 -16.87 -0.89
CA VAL A 568 -25.22 -18.04 -0.69
C VAL A 568 -24.63 -18.95 0.40
N GLY A 569 -25.49 -19.40 1.32
CA GLY A 569 -25.16 -20.23 2.47
C GLY A 569 -24.78 -19.44 3.73
N GLU A 570 -24.62 -18.12 3.66
CA GLU A 570 -24.39 -17.29 4.85
C GLU A 570 -25.72 -16.95 5.55
N GLU A 571 -25.67 -16.87 6.88
CA GLU A 571 -26.79 -16.44 7.71
C GLU A 571 -26.75 -14.91 7.85
N VAL A 572 -27.85 -14.25 7.53
CA VAL A 572 -28.00 -12.80 7.65
C VAL A 572 -29.17 -12.44 8.57
N THR A 573 -29.05 -11.28 9.20
CA THR A 573 -30.12 -10.70 10.05
C THR A 573 -30.93 -9.68 9.26
N GLU A 574 -32.00 -9.16 9.87
CA GLU A 574 -32.54 -7.88 9.44
C GLU A 574 -31.47 -6.80 9.47
N ILE A 575 -31.66 -5.73 8.72
CA ILE A 575 -30.69 -4.61 8.65
C ILE A 575 -30.72 -3.85 9.98
N VAL A 576 -29.91 -4.32 10.94
CA VAL A 576 -29.75 -3.73 12.28
C VAL A 576 -28.44 -2.97 12.46
N ASN A 577 -27.49 -3.12 11.53
CA ASN A 577 -26.22 -2.39 11.45
C ASN A 577 -25.68 -2.45 10.01
N SER A 578 -24.66 -1.67 9.71
CA SER A 578 -24.06 -1.60 8.36
C SER A 578 -23.47 -2.93 7.86
N ALA A 579 -22.99 -3.79 8.77
CA ALA A 579 -22.44 -5.09 8.41
C ALA A 579 -23.52 -6.14 8.07
N SER A 580 -24.78 -5.89 8.39
CA SER A 580 -25.88 -6.80 8.06
C SER A 580 -26.32 -6.75 6.60
N ARG A 581 -25.89 -5.74 5.83
CA ARG A 581 -26.36 -5.51 4.46
C ARG A 581 -25.77 -6.52 3.48
N VAL A 582 -26.64 -7.21 2.71
CA VAL A 582 -26.24 -8.30 1.78
C VAL A 582 -25.48 -7.78 0.56
N GLY A 583 -25.79 -6.60 0.08
CA GLY A 583 -25.13 -6.03 -1.11
C GLY A 583 -25.73 -4.71 -1.54
N PHE A 584 -25.21 -4.17 -2.64
CA PHE A 584 -25.60 -2.84 -3.12
C PHE A 584 -25.45 -2.67 -4.63
N VAL A 585 -26.09 -1.63 -5.15
CA VAL A 585 -25.91 -1.09 -6.51
C VAL A 585 -25.41 0.33 -6.43
N ILE A 586 -24.42 0.69 -7.26
CA ILE A 586 -23.98 2.07 -7.52
C ILE A 586 -24.39 2.43 -8.95
N ALA A 587 -25.03 3.60 -9.11
CA ALA A 587 -25.38 4.13 -10.42
C ALA A 587 -25.08 5.62 -10.53
N ASP A 588 -24.90 6.10 -11.77
CA ASP A 588 -24.83 7.52 -12.11
C ASP A 588 -26.04 7.97 -12.95
N GLY A 589 -26.13 9.27 -13.17
CA GLY A 589 -27.11 9.92 -14.04
C GLY A 589 -26.67 11.34 -14.33
N ALA A 590 -27.37 12.03 -15.25
CA ALA A 590 -27.13 13.45 -15.51
C ALA A 590 -27.46 14.32 -14.30
N THR A 591 -28.41 13.85 -13.46
CA THR A 591 -28.84 14.54 -12.22
C THR A 591 -28.89 13.58 -11.05
N ALA A 592 -28.96 14.12 -9.83
CA ALA A 592 -29.14 13.34 -8.60
C ALA A 592 -30.41 12.47 -8.63
N ASP A 593 -31.50 12.98 -9.15
CA ASP A 593 -32.76 12.24 -9.24
C ASP A 593 -32.68 11.10 -10.25
N GLU A 594 -32.03 11.30 -11.39
CA GLU A 594 -31.80 10.26 -12.38
C GLU A 594 -30.92 9.14 -11.80
N ALA A 595 -29.80 9.50 -11.17
CA ALA A 595 -28.92 8.53 -10.52
C ALA A 595 -29.63 7.72 -9.43
N ALA A 596 -30.43 8.39 -8.60
CA ALA A 596 -31.23 7.73 -7.57
C ALA A 596 -32.26 6.75 -8.20
N THR A 597 -32.95 7.16 -9.26
CA THR A 597 -33.91 6.32 -10.00
C THR A 597 -33.22 5.10 -10.62
N ASN A 598 -32.05 5.29 -11.24
CA ASN A 598 -31.26 4.20 -11.84
C ASN A 598 -30.83 3.17 -10.78
N ALA A 599 -30.28 3.64 -9.65
CA ALA A 599 -29.87 2.78 -8.56
C ALA A 599 -31.04 2.01 -7.92
N GLU A 600 -32.19 2.68 -7.73
CA GLU A 600 -33.42 2.07 -7.17
C GLU A 600 -34.01 1.01 -8.09
N ASN A 601 -34.09 1.31 -9.39
CA ASN A 601 -34.61 0.36 -10.38
C ASN A 601 -33.72 -0.86 -10.52
N ALA A 602 -32.41 -0.70 -10.48
CA ALA A 602 -31.48 -1.81 -10.53
C ALA A 602 -31.50 -2.63 -9.23
N ALA A 603 -31.52 -2.00 -8.06
CA ALA A 603 -31.59 -2.69 -6.78
C ALA A 603 -32.87 -3.53 -6.64
N LYS A 604 -34.01 -3.07 -7.14
CA LYS A 604 -35.30 -3.82 -7.15
C LYS A 604 -35.29 -5.08 -8.01
N LYS A 605 -34.37 -5.19 -8.99
CA LYS A 605 -34.19 -6.41 -9.79
C LYS A 605 -33.50 -7.52 -8.99
N VAL A 606 -32.66 -7.14 -8.02
CA VAL A 606 -31.95 -8.11 -7.18
C VAL A 606 -32.89 -8.63 -6.10
N LYS A 607 -32.99 -9.95 -6.02
CA LYS A 607 -33.84 -10.66 -5.03
C LYS A 607 -32.97 -11.57 -4.18
N VAL A 608 -32.88 -11.23 -2.90
CA VAL A 608 -32.24 -12.08 -1.89
C VAL A 608 -33.28 -13.08 -1.40
N VAL A 609 -33.12 -14.36 -1.76
CA VAL A 609 -34.03 -15.44 -1.37
C VAL A 609 -33.46 -16.11 -0.14
N ILE A 610 -34.25 -16.10 0.93
CA ILE A 610 -33.90 -16.73 2.20
C ILE A 610 -34.49 -18.11 2.27
N TRP A 611 -33.71 -19.11 2.68
CA TRP A 611 -34.17 -20.48 2.90
C TRP A 611 -35.20 -20.48 4.02
N LYS A 612 -36.41 -20.88 3.68
CA LYS A 612 -37.50 -21.03 4.65
C LYS A 612 -37.67 -22.53 4.91
N ASP A 613 -37.48 -22.93 6.13
CA ASP A 613 -37.79 -24.33 6.52
C ASP A 613 -39.29 -24.56 6.26
N LYS A 614 -39.62 -25.46 5.30
CA LYS A 614 -40.99 -25.74 4.93
C LYS A 614 -41.74 -26.49 6.01
N ASN A 615 -41.09 -26.76 7.15
CA ASN A 615 -41.62 -27.54 8.28
C ASN A 615 -41.57 -26.79 9.63
N ALA A 616 -41.38 -25.44 9.64
CA ALA A 616 -41.45 -24.64 10.85
C ALA A 616 -42.85 -24.06 11.05
#